data_a943f267a9f115eceddefeba67bfdc4a
#
_entry.id   a943f267a9f115eceddefeba67bfdc4a
#
_cell.length_a   1.000
_cell.length_b   1.000
_cell.length_c   1.000
_cell.angle_alpha   90.00
_cell.angle_beta   90.00
_cell.angle_gamma   90.00
#
_symmetry.space_group_name_H-M   'P 1'
#
loop_
_entity.id
_entity.type
_entity.pdbx_description
1 polymer ?
#
loop_
_entity_poly.entity_id
_entity_poly.type
_entity_poly.pdbx_seq_one_letter_code
_entity_poly.pdbx_strand_id
1 'polypeptide(L)'
;MTSYSEVVNQFLAKVQEIKKLNPAYKQPGDGSDGTCDCIGLPIGAIRRMGLKWTGIHGTNWAARKEFVSLKKITSESELELGDVVLKAHTKGESGWRLPDRYQQGGKYYNGDLTDYYHAGVVTSVAPFQITHMSSKMTVDKKLGKWSYGGKLKILARAAGEDDSAAHKPQTPSDEDHGDVPTAGSMAVVVSQNGLPVKMRQYPSTSCRTWHKIPVGTKAVITNPGETWAKIDCCGRKGWYMMAKYLDIIGDGKGQY
;
A
#
# COMPACT_ATOMS: atom_id res chain seq x y z
N MET A 1 -11.04 -19.14 14.14
CA MET A 1 -10.31 -18.14 13.33
C MET A 1 -9.28 -17.49 14.26
N THR A 2 -8.04 -17.36 13.81
CA THR A 2 -6.98 -16.69 14.58
C THR A 2 -7.21 -15.19 14.50
N SER A 3 -7.26 -14.47 15.61
CA SER A 3 -7.44 -13.01 15.60
C SER A 3 -6.19 -12.30 15.05
N TYR A 4 -6.35 -11.06 14.55
CA TYR A 4 -5.21 -10.27 14.07
C TYR A 4 -4.16 -10.07 15.17
N SER A 5 -4.58 -9.85 16.42
CA SER A 5 -3.68 -9.71 17.55
C SER A 5 -2.85 -10.98 17.81
N GLU A 6 -3.43 -12.17 17.65
CA GLU A 6 -2.69 -13.44 17.77
C GLU A 6 -1.65 -13.61 16.64
N VAL A 7 -2.02 -13.26 15.39
CA VAL A 7 -1.08 -13.26 14.25
C VAL A 7 0.07 -12.28 14.49
N VAL A 8 -0.22 -11.06 14.96
CA VAL A 8 0.79 -10.06 15.30
C VAL A 8 1.71 -10.57 16.42
N ASN A 9 1.18 -11.19 17.47
CA ASN A 9 1.99 -11.75 18.55
C ASN A 9 2.94 -12.86 18.05
N GLN A 10 2.47 -13.73 17.15
CA GLN A 10 3.31 -14.75 16.51
C GLN A 10 4.39 -14.07 15.65
N PHE A 11 4.05 -13.08 14.85
CA PHE A 11 4.98 -12.30 14.04
C PHE A 11 6.10 -11.68 14.90
N LEU A 12 5.71 -11.02 15.99
CA LEU A 12 6.66 -10.38 16.90
C LEU A 12 7.56 -11.38 17.63
N ALA A 13 7.02 -12.56 17.97
CA ALA A 13 7.84 -13.65 18.52
C ALA A 13 8.95 -14.02 17.52
N LYS A 14 8.64 -14.11 16.21
CA LYS A 14 9.65 -14.41 15.17
C LYS A 14 10.63 -13.26 14.94
N VAL A 15 10.19 -12.00 15.04
CA VAL A 15 11.10 -10.84 15.07
C VAL A 15 12.10 -10.95 16.23
N GLN A 16 11.63 -11.34 17.44
CA GLN A 16 12.50 -11.53 18.60
C GLN A 16 13.45 -12.73 18.45
N GLU A 17 13.01 -13.82 17.81
CA GLU A 17 13.88 -14.94 17.47
C GLU A 17 15.07 -14.48 16.60
N ILE A 18 14.79 -13.73 15.50
CA ILE A 18 15.84 -13.18 14.64
C ILE A 18 16.75 -12.24 15.41
N LYS A 19 16.17 -11.35 16.23
CA LYS A 19 16.95 -10.44 17.08
C LYS A 19 17.92 -11.17 18.00
N LYS A 20 17.50 -12.28 18.63
CA LYS A 20 18.34 -13.08 19.52
C LYS A 20 19.51 -13.77 18.80
N LEU A 21 19.34 -14.10 17.51
CA LEU A 21 20.41 -14.65 16.68
C LEU A 21 21.53 -13.65 16.39
N ASN A 22 21.28 -12.36 16.62
CA ASN A 22 22.21 -11.26 16.37
C ASN A 22 22.89 -11.34 15.00
N PRO A 23 22.11 -11.41 13.89
CA PRO A 23 22.66 -11.64 12.56
C PRO A 23 23.58 -10.48 12.12
N ALA A 24 24.53 -10.80 11.25
CA ALA A 24 25.32 -9.77 10.57
C ALA A 24 24.49 -9.03 9.51
N TYR A 25 24.77 -7.74 9.26
CA TYR A 25 24.08 -7.01 8.19
C TYR A 25 24.57 -7.45 6.82
N LYS A 26 23.66 -7.91 5.97
CA LYS A 26 23.94 -8.24 4.58
C LYS A 26 22.65 -8.15 3.75
N GLN A 27 22.74 -7.61 2.55
CA GLN A 27 21.65 -7.56 1.56
C GLN A 27 21.91 -8.54 0.40
N PRO A 28 20.90 -9.34 0.02
CA PRO A 28 19.68 -9.63 0.78
C PRO A 28 19.96 -10.59 1.93
N GLY A 29 19.29 -10.43 3.07
CA GLY A 29 19.38 -11.34 4.22
C GLY A 29 18.09 -11.28 5.03
N ASP A 30 17.60 -12.42 5.52
CA ASP A 30 16.34 -12.55 6.28
C ASP A 30 16.50 -13.26 7.64
N GLY A 31 17.74 -13.44 8.05
CA GLY A 31 18.08 -14.11 9.31
C GLY A 31 18.16 -15.64 9.20
N SER A 32 17.97 -16.25 8.04
CA SER A 32 18.02 -17.72 7.88
C SER A 32 19.43 -18.26 7.83
N ASP A 33 20.40 -17.49 7.32
CA ASP A 33 21.80 -17.85 7.13
C ASP A 33 22.76 -17.08 8.06
N GLY A 34 22.24 -16.51 9.15
CA GLY A 34 23.03 -15.67 10.05
C GLY A 34 23.22 -14.23 9.55
N THR A 35 22.59 -13.87 8.43
CA THR A 35 22.60 -12.50 7.88
C THR A 35 21.19 -11.93 7.75
N CYS A 36 21.04 -10.63 7.96
CA CYS A 36 19.75 -9.95 7.88
C CYS A 36 19.95 -8.51 7.35
N ASP A 37 19.00 -8.00 6.58
CA ASP A 37 18.90 -6.57 6.28
C ASP A 37 17.62 -5.96 6.86
N CYS A 38 17.40 -4.66 6.62
CA CYS A 38 16.28 -3.94 7.24
C CYS A 38 14.92 -4.50 6.85
N ILE A 39 14.67 -4.81 5.59
CA ILE A 39 13.41 -5.41 5.12
C ILE A 39 13.43 -6.94 5.29
N GLY A 40 14.60 -7.52 5.38
CA GLY A 40 14.75 -8.95 5.69
C GLY A 40 14.26 -9.32 7.07
N LEU A 41 14.30 -8.41 8.04
CA LEU A 41 13.76 -8.66 9.38
C LEU A 41 12.26 -9.03 9.36
N PRO A 42 11.33 -8.20 8.83
CA PRO A 42 9.94 -8.61 8.71
C PRO A 42 9.73 -9.78 7.74
N ILE A 43 10.46 -9.86 6.63
CA ILE A 43 10.35 -11.00 5.68
C ILE A 43 10.72 -12.31 6.36
N GLY A 44 11.83 -12.34 7.09
CA GLY A 44 12.30 -13.53 7.81
C GLY A 44 11.35 -13.95 8.92
N ALA A 45 10.76 -13.00 9.64
CA ALA A 45 9.74 -13.29 10.64
C ALA A 45 8.49 -13.93 10.00
N ILE A 46 8.00 -13.39 8.88
CA ILE A 46 6.88 -13.94 8.09
C ILE A 46 7.18 -15.38 7.64
N ARG A 47 8.37 -15.63 7.10
CA ARG A 47 8.79 -16.98 6.67
C ARG A 47 8.86 -17.97 7.82
N ARG A 48 9.32 -17.54 9.02
CA ARG A 48 9.34 -18.37 10.24
C ARG A 48 7.95 -18.67 10.81
N MET A 49 6.92 -17.91 10.42
CA MET A 49 5.52 -18.25 10.68
C MET A 49 4.97 -19.30 9.70
N GLY A 50 5.76 -19.77 8.73
CA GLY A 50 5.29 -20.63 7.64
C GLY A 50 4.53 -19.90 6.54
N LEU A 51 4.49 -18.57 6.58
CA LEU A 51 3.84 -17.76 5.55
C LEU A 51 4.80 -17.50 4.38
N LYS A 52 4.25 -17.42 3.16
CA LYS A 52 5.05 -17.29 1.93
C LYS A 52 5.13 -15.84 1.48
N TRP A 53 6.28 -15.18 1.70
CA TRP A 53 6.58 -13.91 1.04
C TRP A 53 6.85 -14.14 -0.45
N THR A 54 5.99 -13.62 -1.31
CA THR A 54 6.07 -13.78 -2.77
C THR A 54 6.61 -12.55 -3.48
N GLY A 55 6.77 -11.44 -2.76
CA GLY A 55 7.25 -10.17 -3.29
C GLY A 55 8.76 -10.12 -3.48
N ILE A 56 9.22 -9.08 -4.16
CA ILE A 56 10.64 -8.78 -4.31
C ILE A 56 11.20 -8.37 -2.93
N HIS A 57 12.40 -8.83 -2.61
CA HIS A 57 13.13 -8.39 -1.45
C HIS A 57 13.58 -6.93 -1.63
N GLY A 58 12.97 -6.01 -0.91
CA GLY A 58 13.26 -4.58 -0.97
C GLY A 58 12.16 -3.69 -0.42
N THR A 59 12.56 -2.63 0.27
CA THR A 59 11.68 -1.66 0.93
C THR A 59 10.77 -0.93 -0.06
N ASN A 60 11.30 -0.55 -1.23
CA ASN A 60 10.55 0.10 -2.29
C ASN A 60 9.45 -0.79 -2.90
N TRP A 61 9.68 -2.11 -2.95
CA TRP A 61 8.65 -3.07 -3.34
C TRP A 61 7.60 -3.19 -2.23
N ALA A 62 8.05 -3.43 -1.00
CA ALA A 62 7.16 -3.60 0.14
C ALA A 62 6.20 -2.42 0.29
N ALA A 63 6.73 -1.18 0.24
CA ALA A 63 5.92 0.04 0.34
C ALA A 63 4.79 0.12 -0.68
N ARG A 64 5.04 -0.34 -1.93
CA ARG A 64 4.09 -0.23 -3.03
C ARG A 64 3.12 -1.41 -3.17
N LYS A 65 3.39 -2.54 -2.51
CA LYS A 65 2.68 -3.80 -2.81
C LYS A 65 2.19 -4.56 -1.57
N GLU A 66 2.90 -4.46 -0.44
CA GLU A 66 2.73 -5.40 0.66
C GLU A 66 1.96 -4.82 1.86
N PHE A 67 1.64 -3.54 1.84
CA PHE A 67 0.83 -2.93 2.90
C PHE A 67 -0.66 -2.95 2.57
N VAL A 68 -1.48 -3.20 3.57
CA VAL A 68 -2.92 -2.97 3.51
C VAL A 68 -3.17 -1.49 3.22
N SER A 69 -2.58 -0.62 4.04
CA SER A 69 -2.55 0.82 3.87
C SER A 69 -1.20 1.32 4.40
N LEU A 70 -0.38 1.88 3.52
CA LEU A 70 0.82 2.59 3.91
C LEU A 70 0.51 4.08 3.98
N LYS A 71 0.62 4.68 5.16
CA LYS A 71 0.33 6.10 5.38
C LYS A 71 1.56 6.83 5.92
N LYS A 72 1.61 8.13 5.65
CA LYS A 72 2.56 9.04 6.30
C LYS A 72 2.19 9.12 7.77
N ILE A 73 3.20 9.08 8.64
CA ILE A 73 3.05 9.14 10.09
C ILE A 73 3.83 10.34 10.64
N THR A 74 3.28 10.98 11.64
CA THR A 74 3.86 12.15 12.32
C THR A 74 3.96 11.96 13.82
N SER A 75 3.26 10.96 14.38
CA SER A 75 3.19 10.63 15.79
C SER A 75 3.30 9.13 16.03
N GLU A 76 3.86 8.76 17.19
CA GLU A 76 3.92 7.37 17.66
C GLU A 76 2.52 6.78 17.89
N SER A 77 1.54 7.62 18.26
CA SER A 77 0.14 7.21 18.48
C SER A 77 -0.61 6.76 17.24
N GLU A 78 -0.06 7.02 16.04
CA GLU A 78 -0.62 6.56 14.76
C GLU A 78 -0.21 5.13 14.42
N LEU A 79 0.65 4.51 15.22
CA LEU A 79 1.23 3.20 14.99
C LEU A 79 0.69 2.16 15.96
N GLU A 80 0.45 0.97 15.43
CA GLU A 80 0.00 -0.19 16.17
C GLU A 80 1.14 -1.21 16.34
N LEU A 81 0.98 -2.10 17.30
CA LEU A 81 1.89 -3.22 17.52
C LEU A 81 1.95 -4.11 16.27
N GLY A 82 3.15 -4.40 15.78
CA GLY A 82 3.35 -5.21 14.58
C GLY A 82 3.34 -4.42 13.26
N ASP A 83 3.04 -3.11 13.28
CA ASP A 83 3.19 -2.28 12.10
C ASP A 83 4.63 -2.31 11.59
N VAL A 84 4.77 -2.33 10.27
CA VAL A 84 6.07 -2.12 9.63
C VAL A 84 6.18 -0.64 9.26
N VAL A 85 7.29 -0.04 9.67
CA VAL A 85 7.58 1.39 9.44
C VAL A 85 8.72 1.57 8.46
N LEU A 86 8.67 2.67 7.71
CA LEU A 86 9.65 2.99 6.68
C LEU A 86 10.23 4.39 6.87
N LYS A 87 11.54 4.53 6.63
CA LYS A 87 12.18 5.83 6.40
C LYS A 87 12.20 6.08 4.89
N ALA A 88 11.98 7.32 4.48
CA ALA A 88 11.87 7.66 3.08
C ALA A 88 12.51 9.00 2.75
N HIS A 89 12.88 9.16 1.48
CA HIS A 89 13.24 10.43 0.87
C HIS A 89 12.25 10.77 -0.24
N THR A 90 11.82 12.02 -0.31
CA THR A 90 11.05 12.54 -1.44
C THR A 90 12.00 12.93 -2.58
N LYS A 91 11.49 12.94 -3.80
CA LYS A 91 12.28 13.35 -4.97
C LYS A 91 12.82 14.76 -4.77
N GLY A 92 14.15 14.93 -4.94
CA GLY A 92 14.86 16.18 -4.72
C GLY A 92 15.52 16.30 -3.35
N GLU A 93 15.20 15.47 -2.38
CA GLU A 93 15.92 15.42 -1.10
C GLU A 93 17.31 14.77 -1.25
N SER A 94 18.26 15.25 -0.43
CA SER A 94 19.57 14.61 -0.33
C SER A 94 19.44 13.16 0.10
N GLY A 95 20.09 12.25 -0.62
CA GLY A 95 20.00 10.80 -0.35
C GLY A 95 18.89 10.08 -1.11
N TRP A 96 18.02 10.79 -1.85
CA TRP A 96 17.05 10.14 -2.73
C TRP A 96 17.77 9.32 -3.82
N ARG A 97 17.49 8.02 -3.89
CA ARG A 97 18.11 7.05 -4.81
C ARG A 97 17.10 5.98 -5.25
N LEU A 98 15.89 6.44 -5.62
CA LEU A 98 14.86 5.52 -6.09
C LEU A 98 15.35 4.74 -7.33
N PRO A 99 15.39 3.40 -7.31
CA PRO A 99 15.83 2.62 -8.47
C PRO A 99 14.95 2.87 -9.71
N ASP A 100 15.54 2.88 -10.90
CA ASP A 100 14.87 3.20 -12.18
C ASP A 100 13.60 2.39 -12.43
N ARG A 101 13.58 1.14 -11.98
CA ARG A 101 12.39 0.27 -12.09
C ARG A 101 11.13 0.81 -11.39
N TYR A 102 11.28 1.78 -10.48
CA TYR A 102 10.18 2.46 -9.77
C TYR A 102 9.99 3.90 -10.23
N GLN A 103 10.87 4.44 -11.07
CA GLN A 103 10.76 5.77 -11.66
C GLN A 103 9.82 5.77 -12.87
N GLN A 104 9.52 6.96 -13.39
CA GLN A 104 8.66 7.11 -14.56
C GLN A 104 9.20 6.30 -15.74
N GLY A 105 8.34 5.48 -16.34
CA GLY A 105 8.71 4.52 -17.39
C GLY A 105 9.21 3.16 -16.86
N GLY A 106 9.56 3.03 -15.59
CA GLY A 106 10.02 1.80 -14.98
C GLY A 106 8.91 0.76 -14.79
N LYS A 107 9.31 -0.52 -14.75
CA LYS A 107 8.39 -1.68 -14.69
C LYS A 107 7.40 -1.64 -13.52
N TYR A 108 7.80 -1.08 -12.40
CA TYR A 108 7.02 -1.04 -11.15
C TYR A 108 6.57 0.36 -10.76
N TYR A 109 6.67 1.32 -11.69
CA TYR A 109 6.19 2.67 -11.46
C TYR A 109 4.67 2.70 -11.27
N ASN A 110 4.22 3.34 -10.20
CA ASN A 110 2.81 3.46 -9.84
C ASN A 110 2.38 4.92 -9.57
N GLY A 111 3.22 5.90 -9.96
CA GLY A 111 3.01 7.31 -9.66
C GLY A 111 3.76 7.81 -8.43
N ASP A 112 4.18 6.93 -7.54
CA ASP A 112 4.92 7.26 -6.33
C ASP A 112 6.42 7.33 -6.61
N LEU A 113 7.02 8.51 -6.43
CA LEU A 113 8.46 8.77 -6.57
C LEU A 113 9.20 8.81 -5.23
N THR A 114 8.55 8.40 -4.15
CA THR A 114 9.17 8.28 -2.83
C THR A 114 10.16 7.12 -2.82
N ASP A 115 11.37 7.37 -2.33
CA ASP A 115 12.39 6.35 -2.11
C ASP A 115 12.33 5.85 -0.67
N TYR A 116 11.77 4.67 -0.48
CA TYR A 116 11.71 4.00 0.82
C TYR A 116 13.00 3.22 1.04
N TYR A 117 13.91 3.77 1.84
CA TYR A 117 15.27 3.24 1.92
C TYR A 117 15.55 2.38 3.16
N HIS A 118 14.67 2.38 4.17
CA HIS A 118 14.88 1.62 5.40
C HIS A 118 13.57 1.14 6.01
N ALA A 119 13.58 -0.05 6.65
CA ALA A 119 12.42 -0.67 7.27
C ALA A 119 12.68 -1.05 8.73
N GLY A 120 11.63 -1.03 9.54
CA GLY A 120 11.61 -1.49 10.93
C GLY A 120 10.22 -2.04 11.30
N VAL A 121 10.13 -2.66 12.46
CA VAL A 121 8.89 -3.24 13.01
C VAL A 121 8.59 -2.59 14.35
N VAL A 122 7.36 -2.12 14.56
CA VAL A 122 6.88 -1.64 15.87
C VAL A 122 6.73 -2.85 16.79
N THR A 123 7.66 -2.98 17.73
CA THR A 123 7.74 -4.13 18.64
C THR A 123 7.20 -3.84 20.04
N SER A 124 6.90 -2.60 20.34
CA SER A 124 6.18 -2.15 21.54
C SER A 124 5.57 -0.78 21.32
N VAL A 125 4.41 -0.52 21.89
CA VAL A 125 3.75 0.80 21.88
C VAL A 125 3.81 1.49 23.25
N ALA A 126 4.06 0.72 24.32
CA ALA A 126 4.22 1.25 25.68
C ALA A 126 5.21 0.39 26.48
N PRO A 127 6.49 0.81 26.67
CA PRO A 127 7.13 1.95 26.05
C PRO A 127 7.32 1.76 24.54
N PHE A 128 7.28 2.83 23.75
CA PHE A 128 7.38 2.78 22.30
C PHE A 128 8.74 2.25 21.85
N GLN A 129 8.74 1.29 20.92
CA GLN A 129 9.94 0.68 20.36
C GLN A 129 9.75 0.25 18.91
N ILE A 130 10.74 0.59 18.07
CA ILE A 130 10.88 0.09 16.71
C ILE A 130 12.16 -0.75 16.65
N THR A 131 12.03 -2.04 16.35
CA THR A 131 13.19 -2.94 16.11
C THR A 131 13.50 -2.96 14.62
N HIS A 132 14.76 -2.76 14.27
CA HIS A 132 15.21 -2.77 12.87
C HIS A 132 16.66 -3.27 12.76
N MET A 133 17.03 -3.69 11.56
CA MET A 133 18.38 -4.07 11.23
C MET A 133 19.06 -2.93 10.46
N SER A 134 20.03 -2.26 11.09
CA SER A 134 20.96 -1.31 10.44
C SER A 134 22.32 -2.00 10.25
N SER A 135 23.43 -1.43 10.68
CA SER A 135 24.70 -2.18 10.74
C SER A 135 24.67 -3.34 11.75
N LYS A 136 23.78 -3.26 12.71
CA LYS A 136 23.45 -4.27 13.73
C LYS A 136 21.97 -4.21 14.09
N MET A 137 21.49 -5.20 14.82
CA MET A 137 20.12 -5.15 15.36
C MET A 137 19.99 -4.01 16.36
N THR A 138 19.06 -3.10 16.09
CA THR A 138 18.88 -1.81 16.79
C THR A 138 17.43 -1.67 17.24
N VAL A 139 17.21 -0.94 18.34
CA VAL A 139 15.89 -0.58 18.85
C VAL A 139 15.83 0.94 19.02
N ASP A 140 15.00 1.58 18.19
CA ASP A 140 14.66 3.01 18.36
C ASP A 140 13.53 3.13 19.36
N LYS A 141 13.64 4.07 20.30
CA LYS A 141 12.67 4.34 21.37
C LYS A 141 11.82 5.59 21.10
N LYS A 142 11.95 6.17 19.93
CA LYS A 142 11.20 7.34 19.43
C LYS A 142 10.97 7.23 17.94
N LEU A 143 9.94 7.91 17.44
CA LEU A 143 9.61 7.94 16.01
C LEU A 143 10.78 8.44 15.15
N GLY A 144 11.46 9.50 15.56
CA GLY A 144 12.64 10.00 14.85
C GLY A 144 12.37 10.30 13.37
N LYS A 145 13.14 9.65 12.48
CA LYS A 145 13.01 9.80 11.02
C LYS A 145 12.08 8.77 10.36
N TRP A 146 11.38 7.95 11.12
CA TRP A 146 10.36 7.06 10.57
C TRP A 146 9.18 7.90 10.11
N SER A 147 8.80 7.80 8.84
CA SER A 147 7.85 8.72 8.20
C SER A 147 6.66 8.05 7.53
N TYR A 148 6.69 6.73 7.39
CA TYR A 148 5.58 5.93 6.88
C TYR A 148 5.40 4.68 7.73
N GLY A 149 4.17 4.18 7.82
CA GLY A 149 3.88 2.95 8.57
C GLY A 149 2.53 2.34 8.23
N GLY A 150 2.35 1.09 8.61
CA GLY A 150 1.08 0.38 8.49
C GLY A 150 1.20 -1.14 8.54
N LYS A 151 0.04 -1.80 8.45
CA LYS A 151 -0.13 -3.25 8.50
C LYS A 151 0.33 -3.92 7.21
N LEU A 152 1.00 -5.06 7.32
CA LEU A 152 1.30 -5.90 6.16
C LEU A 152 0.09 -6.75 5.77
N LYS A 153 -0.22 -6.81 4.46
CA LYS A 153 -1.31 -7.63 3.89
C LYS A 153 -1.22 -9.09 4.28
N ILE A 154 -0.02 -9.65 4.28
CA ILE A 154 0.20 -11.06 4.59
C ILE A 154 -0.22 -11.41 6.02
N LEU A 155 -0.05 -10.49 6.99
CA LEU A 155 -0.49 -10.69 8.37
C LEU A 155 -2.01 -10.54 8.49
N ALA A 156 -2.60 -9.56 7.81
CA ALA A 156 -4.05 -9.37 7.75
C ALA A 156 -4.75 -10.60 7.16
N ARG A 157 -4.25 -11.10 6.02
CA ARG A 157 -4.77 -12.34 5.41
C ARG A 157 -4.63 -13.56 6.31
N ALA A 158 -3.53 -13.70 7.05
CA ALA A 158 -3.33 -14.80 7.98
C ALA A 158 -4.34 -14.78 9.15
N ALA A 159 -4.87 -13.60 9.47
CA ALA A 159 -5.96 -13.40 10.44
C ALA A 159 -7.37 -13.57 9.84
N GLY A 160 -7.48 -13.80 8.53
CA GLY A 160 -8.76 -13.85 7.82
C GLY A 160 -9.38 -12.46 7.60
N GLU A 161 -8.61 -11.39 7.79
CA GLU A 161 -9.03 -10.04 7.38
C GLU A 161 -8.96 -9.95 5.85
N ASP A 162 -10.06 -9.59 5.21
CA ASP A 162 -10.09 -9.39 3.76
C ASP A 162 -9.29 -8.12 3.41
N ASP A 163 -8.52 -8.16 2.31
CA ASP A 163 -7.74 -7.01 1.82
C ASP A 163 -8.61 -5.76 1.55
N SER A 164 -9.93 -5.95 1.51
CA SER A 164 -10.92 -4.91 1.27
C SER A 164 -11.25 -4.03 2.50
N ALA A 165 -10.83 -4.42 3.72
CA ALA A 165 -11.19 -3.70 4.94
C ALA A 165 -10.31 -2.48 5.27
N ALA A 166 -9.33 -2.14 4.46
CA ALA A 166 -8.31 -1.16 4.82
C ALA A 166 -8.15 0.01 3.84
N HIS A 167 -9.26 0.56 3.38
CA HIS A 167 -9.26 1.92 2.83
C HIS A 167 -10.51 2.67 3.28
N LYS A 168 -10.56 2.97 4.59
CA LYS A 168 -11.32 4.13 5.01
C LYS A 168 -10.32 5.29 5.08
N PRO A 169 -10.34 6.25 4.16
CA PRO A 169 -9.55 7.46 4.30
C PRO A 169 -10.01 8.17 5.57
N GLN A 170 -9.12 8.41 6.53
CA GLN A 170 -9.36 9.47 7.49
C GLN A 170 -9.26 10.78 6.70
N THR A 171 -10.39 11.40 6.48
CA THR A 171 -10.53 12.75 5.97
C THR A 171 -9.79 13.73 6.89
N PRO A 172 -9.01 14.67 6.33
CA PRO A 172 -8.83 15.96 6.97
C PRO A 172 -10.23 16.61 7.01
N SER A 173 -10.59 17.10 8.17
CA SER A 173 -11.72 17.99 8.34
C SER A 173 -11.49 19.26 7.53
N ASP A 174 -12.13 19.38 6.38
CA ASP A 174 -12.60 20.63 5.82
C ASP A 174 -13.69 20.29 4.80
N GLU A 175 -14.81 20.94 4.96
CA GLU A 175 -16.04 20.76 4.23
C GLU A 175 -15.83 21.03 2.72
N ASP A 176 -15.88 19.95 1.92
CA ASP A 176 -16.33 20.05 0.53
C ASP A 176 -17.15 18.79 0.20
N HIS A 177 -18.43 19.01 -0.12
CA HIS A 177 -19.41 17.98 -0.46
C HIS A 177 -19.06 17.36 -1.84
N GLY A 178 -18.16 16.38 -1.85
CA GLY A 178 -17.99 15.46 -2.97
C GLY A 178 -18.87 14.23 -2.79
N ASP A 179 -19.87 14.04 -3.65
CA ASP A 179 -20.79 12.91 -3.63
C ASP A 179 -20.06 11.56 -3.64
N VAL A 180 -20.31 10.73 -2.63
CA VAL A 180 -19.83 9.34 -2.60
C VAL A 180 -20.52 8.57 -3.73
N PRO A 181 -19.77 7.97 -4.68
CA PRO A 181 -20.38 7.30 -5.82
C PRO A 181 -21.22 6.12 -5.36
N THR A 182 -22.48 6.11 -5.76
CA THR A 182 -23.41 4.98 -5.61
C THR A 182 -23.68 4.34 -6.97
N ALA A 183 -24.24 3.14 -6.98
CA ALA A 183 -24.71 2.54 -8.23
C ALA A 183 -25.80 3.44 -8.85
N GLY A 184 -25.59 3.86 -10.10
CA GLY A 184 -26.42 4.84 -10.80
C GLY A 184 -25.82 6.25 -10.88
N SER A 185 -24.74 6.54 -10.13
CA SER A 185 -24.09 7.86 -10.21
C SER A 185 -23.58 8.14 -11.62
N MET A 186 -23.74 9.40 -12.03
CA MET A 186 -23.15 9.92 -13.28
C MET A 186 -21.74 10.42 -13.01
N ALA A 187 -20.82 10.06 -13.90
CA ALA A 187 -19.45 10.54 -13.84
C ALA A 187 -18.97 11.05 -15.20
N VAL A 188 -17.98 11.93 -15.18
CA VAL A 188 -17.22 12.35 -16.37
C VAL A 188 -15.84 11.72 -16.34
N VAL A 189 -15.38 11.23 -17.47
CA VAL A 189 -14.02 10.70 -17.63
C VAL A 189 -13.03 11.85 -17.58
N VAL A 190 -12.09 11.80 -16.64
CA VAL A 190 -11.04 12.80 -16.42
C VAL A 190 -9.65 12.19 -16.52
N SER A 191 -8.67 13.01 -16.90
CA SER A 191 -7.26 12.61 -16.93
C SER A 191 -6.38 13.85 -16.79
N GLN A 192 -5.41 13.82 -15.87
CA GLN A 192 -4.52 14.96 -15.61
C GLN A 192 -3.69 15.40 -16.83
N ASN A 193 -3.45 14.51 -17.78
CA ASN A 193 -2.68 14.77 -18.99
C ASN A 193 -3.56 14.98 -20.24
N GLY A 194 -4.88 15.05 -20.09
CA GLY A 194 -5.83 15.22 -21.19
C GLY A 194 -5.93 14.06 -22.17
N LEU A 195 -5.21 12.96 -21.94
CA LEU A 195 -5.20 11.80 -22.83
C LEU A 195 -6.40 10.87 -22.56
N PRO A 196 -6.92 10.17 -23.59
CA PRO A 196 -8.01 9.23 -23.45
C PRO A 196 -7.69 8.11 -22.46
N VAL A 197 -8.67 7.75 -21.62
CA VAL A 197 -8.56 6.77 -20.56
C VAL A 197 -8.97 5.39 -21.05
N LYS A 198 -8.25 4.34 -20.64
CA LYS A 198 -8.56 2.96 -21.01
C LYS A 198 -9.74 2.42 -20.19
N MET A 199 -10.82 2.04 -20.87
CA MET A 199 -11.92 1.25 -20.33
C MET A 199 -11.67 -0.23 -20.66
N ARG A 200 -11.86 -1.13 -19.69
CA ARG A 200 -11.39 -2.52 -19.76
C ARG A 200 -12.51 -3.51 -19.47
N GLN A 201 -12.39 -4.71 -20.02
CA GLN A 201 -13.37 -5.77 -19.79
C GLN A 201 -13.30 -6.34 -18.37
N TYR A 202 -12.13 -6.30 -17.74
CA TYR A 202 -11.89 -6.77 -16.37
C TYR A 202 -11.14 -5.69 -15.56
N PRO A 203 -11.25 -5.68 -14.22
CA PRO A 203 -10.56 -4.72 -13.35
C PRO A 203 -9.06 -5.05 -13.21
N SER A 204 -8.35 -4.97 -14.33
CA SER A 204 -6.93 -5.31 -14.43
C SER A 204 -6.22 -4.47 -15.48
N THR A 205 -5.02 -3.98 -15.15
CA THR A 205 -4.15 -3.29 -16.10
C THR A 205 -3.55 -4.23 -17.14
N SER A 206 -3.54 -5.54 -16.89
CA SER A 206 -3.04 -6.59 -17.80
C SER A 206 -4.11 -7.10 -18.79
N CYS A 207 -5.35 -6.62 -18.70
CA CYS A 207 -6.41 -6.99 -19.62
C CYS A 207 -6.05 -6.56 -21.07
N ARG A 208 -6.04 -7.50 -22.01
CA ARG A 208 -5.71 -7.26 -23.43
C ARG A 208 -6.83 -6.49 -24.16
N THR A 209 -8.09 -6.72 -23.78
CA THR A 209 -9.25 -6.08 -24.40
C THR A 209 -9.60 -4.78 -23.68
N TRP A 210 -9.46 -3.66 -24.37
CA TRP A 210 -9.74 -2.34 -23.82
C TRP A 210 -10.11 -1.33 -24.93
N HIS A 211 -10.79 -0.26 -24.51
CA HIS A 211 -11.13 0.87 -25.39
C HIS A 211 -10.56 2.16 -24.78
N LYS A 212 -10.18 3.09 -25.63
CA LYS A 212 -9.77 4.45 -25.24
C LYS A 212 -11.00 5.36 -25.22
N ILE A 213 -11.31 5.91 -24.05
CA ILE A 213 -12.45 6.80 -23.84
C ILE A 213 -11.92 8.23 -23.71
N PRO A 214 -12.38 9.17 -24.54
CA PRO A 214 -11.97 10.58 -24.45
C PRO A 214 -12.30 11.19 -23.08
N VAL A 215 -11.46 12.12 -22.64
CA VAL A 215 -11.75 12.99 -21.48
C VAL A 215 -13.00 13.79 -21.76
N GLY A 216 -13.84 14.03 -20.74
CA GLY A 216 -15.14 14.70 -20.89
C GLY A 216 -16.30 13.76 -21.24
N THR A 217 -16.03 12.47 -21.54
CA THR A 217 -17.11 11.51 -21.83
C THR A 217 -17.89 11.18 -20.57
N LYS A 218 -19.23 11.20 -20.65
CA LYS A 218 -20.10 10.78 -19.55
C LYS A 218 -20.18 9.26 -19.43
N ALA A 219 -20.18 8.78 -18.21
CA ALA A 219 -20.33 7.36 -17.86
C ALA A 219 -21.30 7.19 -16.70
N VAL A 220 -21.97 6.03 -16.61
CA VAL A 220 -22.79 5.66 -15.47
C VAL A 220 -22.01 4.64 -14.64
N ILE A 221 -21.87 4.88 -13.36
CA ILE A 221 -21.25 3.92 -12.43
C ILE A 221 -22.30 2.89 -12.06
N THR A 222 -22.10 1.63 -12.47
CA THR A 222 -23.05 0.54 -12.16
C THR A 222 -22.61 -0.26 -10.94
N ASN A 223 -21.32 -0.25 -10.61
CA ASN A 223 -20.79 -0.78 -9.35
C ASN A 223 -19.57 0.06 -8.98
N PRO A 224 -19.67 0.91 -7.95
CA PRO A 224 -18.55 1.68 -7.46
C PRO A 224 -17.51 0.77 -6.81
N GLY A 225 -16.24 1.16 -6.94
CA GLY A 225 -15.12 0.50 -6.27
C GLY A 225 -13.95 1.46 -6.21
N GLU A 226 -13.16 1.36 -5.17
CA GLU A 226 -12.09 2.32 -4.85
C GLU A 226 -11.01 2.42 -5.94
N THR A 227 -10.58 1.29 -6.48
CA THR A 227 -9.55 1.25 -7.54
C THR A 227 -10.17 1.15 -8.92
N TRP A 228 -11.23 0.36 -9.07
CA TRP A 228 -11.93 0.08 -10.33
C TRP A 228 -13.42 0.22 -10.14
N ALA A 229 -14.05 1.07 -10.89
CA ALA A 229 -15.50 1.14 -10.99
C ALA A 229 -15.97 0.36 -12.21
N LYS A 230 -17.09 -0.37 -12.06
CA LYS A 230 -17.82 -0.94 -13.20
C LYS A 230 -18.73 0.16 -13.75
N ILE A 231 -18.64 0.40 -15.04
CA ILE A 231 -19.31 1.51 -15.69
C ILE A 231 -20.02 1.08 -16.97
N ASP A 232 -21.03 1.84 -17.33
CA ASP A 232 -21.65 1.85 -18.65
C ASP A 232 -21.21 3.13 -19.36
N CYS A 233 -20.58 3.00 -20.52
CA CYS A 233 -20.03 4.12 -21.26
C CYS A 233 -19.96 3.82 -22.75
N CYS A 234 -20.30 4.80 -23.62
CA CYS A 234 -20.20 4.69 -25.06
C CYS A 234 -20.91 3.46 -25.66
N GLY A 235 -22.12 3.16 -25.17
CA GLY A 235 -22.89 2.00 -25.61
C GLY A 235 -22.40 0.64 -25.12
N ARG A 236 -21.37 0.60 -24.29
CA ARG A 236 -20.81 -0.60 -23.67
C ARG A 236 -21.22 -0.69 -22.23
N LYS A 237 -21.74 -1.86 -21.81
CA LYS A 237 -22.24 -2.09 -20.45
C LYS A 237 -21.29 -2.97 -19.65
N GLY A 238 -21.14 -2.66 -18.36
CA GLY A 238 -20.46 -3.49 -17.39
C GLY A 238 -18.94 -3.59 -17.61
N TRP A 239 -18.32 -2.58 -18.19
CA TRP A 239 -16.87 -2.49 -18.33
C TRP A 239 -16.25 -1.78 -17.14
N TYR A 240 -14.93 -1.83 -17.01
CA TYR A 240 -14.20 -1.29 -15.88
C TYR A 240 -13.31 -0.12 -16.28
N MET A 241 -13.32 0.92 -15.45
CA MET A 241 -12.37 2.04 -15.49
C MET A 241 -11.79 2.25 -14.09
N MET A 242 -10.54 2.67 -14.01
CA MET A 242 -9.97 3.02 -12.69
C MET A 242 -10.74 4.21 -12.13
N ALA A 243 -11.17 4.11 -10.87
CA ALA A 243 -12.01 5.11 -10.20
C ALA A 243 -11.42 6.52 -10.24
N LYS A 244 -10.09 6.66 -10.13
CA LYS A 244 -9.37 7.94 -10.23
C LYS A 244 -9.56 8.71 -11.55
N TYR A 245 -10.14 8.09 -12.56
CA TYR A 245 -10.45 8.72 -13.85
C TYR A 245 -11.94 9.03 -14.02
N LEU A 246 -12.71 8.95 -12.95
CA LEU A 246 -14.13 9.21 -12.92
C LEU A 246 -14.42 10.34 -11.92
N ASP A 247 -14.83 11.47 -12.42
CA ASP A 247 -15.27 12.63 -11.63
C ASP A 247 -16.80 12.60 -11.52
N ILE A 248 -17.33 12.55 -10.30
CA ILE A 248 -18.77 12.38 -10.05
C ILE A 248 -19.48 13.71 -10.28
N ILE A 249 -20.52 13.71 -11.12
CA ILE A 249 -21.28 14.89 -11.48
C ILE A 249 -22.76 14.84 -11.06
N GLY A 250 -23.18 13.76 -10.39
CA GLY A 250 -24.54 13.62 -9.87
C GLY A 250 -24.89 12.18 -9.50
N ASP A 251 -25.92 12.02 -8.68
CA ASP A 251 -26.40 10.74 -8.13
C ASP A 251 -27.26 9.90 -9.09
N GLY A 252 -27.40 10.33 -10.33
CA GLY A 252 -28.22 9.61 -11.34
C GLY A 252 -29.73 9.64 -11.10
N LYS A 253 -30.21 10.34 -10.06
CA LYS A 253 -31.64 10.49 -9.72
C LYS A 253 -32.22 11.81 -10.21
N GLY A 254 -31.89 12.24 -11.39
CA GLY A 254 -32.31 13.51 -11.96
C GLY A 254 -33.00 13.35 -13.30
N GLN A 255 -34.33 13.32 -13.28
CA GLN A 255 -35.30 13.69 -14.29
C GLN A 255 -35.17 13.08 -15.69
N TYR A 256 -36.12 12.22 -16.00
CA TYR A 256 -36.65 11.97 -17.36
C TYR A 256 -37.58 13.10 -17.78
#